data_f803177b1b02bac44fefa514f0abe76d
#
_entry.id   f803177b1b02bac44fefa514f0abe76d
#
_cell.length_a   1.000
_cell.length_b   1.000
_cell.length_c   1.000
_cell.angle_alpha   90.00
_cell.angle_beta   90.00
_cell.angle_gamma   90.00
#
_symmetry.space_group_name_H-M   'P 1'
#
loop_
_entity.id
_entity.type
_entity.pdbx_description
1 polymer ?
#
loop_
_entity_poly.entity_id
_entity_poly.type
_entity_poly.pdbx_seq_one_letter_code
_entity_poly.pdbx_strand_id
1 'polypeptide(L)'
;MKFIVTCILSVLFFHLQAQQVQLLDSAHATSIRGMSVPTDKVVWLSGSKGTVARSTDGGAHFEWMTVKGYEKRDFRDIEAFDAQTAIIIAIDTPALILKTKDGGKTWKVVFEDARPGMFLDAMEFWNSLSGIVIGDPIDGKIFIIRTFDGGETWRGLPAQYYPTADPGEAMFAASGTNITKLNKQEAVFVTGGKKSRLFIRDQKIDLPLIQGSEMAGANSIAINEDQHMVIVAGDYTKDTLRSGNCVITKDKGKTFITPSTPPNGYRSCVIYLSKKRLITCGLTGADISEDGGLNWRSISNSSFHVVAKSKKGKAVFLAGSGGRVAKLNW
;
A
#
# COMPACT_ATOMS: atom_id res chain seq x y z
N MET A 1 4.21 -61.40 40.89
CA MET A 1 4.77 -60.63 39.78
C MET A 1 3.91 -59.39 39.62
N LYS A 2 4.43 -58.20 39.98
CA LYS A 2 3.72 -56.92 39.77
C LYS A 2 4.28 -56.29 38.50
N PHE A 3 3.45 -56.10 37.48
CA PHE A 3 3.79 -55.36 36.25
C PHE A 3 3.64 -53.89 36.52
N ILE A 4 4.73 -53.13 36.44
CA ILE A 4 4.69 -51.64 36.41
C ILE A 4 4.54 -51.24 34.98
N VAL A 5 3.38 -50.61 34.63
CA VAL A 5 3.16 -49.98 33.34
C VAL A 5 3.68 -48.57 33.43
N THR A 6 4.80 -48.27 32.78
CA THR A 6 5.35 -46.94 32.69
C THR A 6 4.69 -46.23 31.50
N CYS A 7 3.77 -45.28 31.78
CA CYS A 7 3.22 -44.38 30.74
C CYS A 7 4.26 -43.33 30.37
N ILE A 8 4.80 -43.38 29.16
CA ILE A 8 5.66 -42.32 28.60
C ILE A 8 4.75 -41.24 28.05
N LEU A 9 4.68 -40.09 28.75
CA LEU A 9 3.96 -38.90 28.30
C LEU A 9 4.86 -38.14 27.30
N SER A 10 4.64 -38.31 26.01
CA SER A 10 5.32 -37.52 24.96
C SER A 10 4.74 -36.11 24.93
N VAL A 11 5.49 -35.14 25.46
CA VAL A 11 5.18 -33.70 25.36
C VAL A 11 5.57 -33.24 23.97
N LEU A 12 4.56 -33.01 23.11
CA LEU A 12 4.74 -32.36 21.83
C LEU A 12 4.99 -30.85 22.06
N PHE A 13 6.23 -30.41 21.95
CA PHE A 13 6.57 -29.00 21.90
C PHE A 13 6.15 -28.43 20.53
N PHE A 14 5.03 -27.76 20.47
CA PHE A 14 4.71 -26.87 19.35
C PHE A 14 5.63 -25.66 19.46
N HIS A 15 6.64 -25.58 18.59
CA HIS A 15 7.36 -24.34 18.39
C HIS A 15 6.43 -23.35 17.73
N LEU A 16 5.79 -22.47 18.50
CA LEU A 16 5.19 -21.24 17.97
C LEU A 16 6.35 -20.38 17.43
N GLN A 17 6.59 -20.45 16.12
CA GLN A 17 7.44 -19.46 15.49
C GLN A 17 6.73 -18.10 15.61
N ALA A 18 7.26 -17.24 16.48
CA ALA A 18 6.81 -15.85 16.55
C ALA A 18 7.10 -15.18 15.21
N GLN A 19 6.10 -14.49 14.65
CA GLN A 19 6.30 -13.71 13.44
C GLN A 19 7.38 -12.68 13.69
N GLN A 20 8.41 -12.69 12.86
CA GLN A 20 9.57 -11.81 12.99
C GLN A 20 9.75 -10.97 11.73
N VAL A 21 9.93 -9.67 11.92
CA VAL A 21 10.31 -8.74 10.85
C VAL A 21 11.84 -8.71 10.80
N GLN A 22 12.40 -9.32 9.77
CA GLN A 22 13.84 -9.41 9.53
C GLN A 22 14.29 -8.25 8.65
N LEU A 23 15.21 -7.41 9.12
CA LEU A 23 15.85 -6.37 8.31
C LEU A 23 16.71 -7.01 7.22
N LEU A 24 16.55 -6.56 5.98
CA LEU A 24 17.32 -7.01 4.82
C LEU A 24 18.32 -5.95 4.36
N ASP A 25 17.89 -4.68 4.31
CA ASP A 25 18.71 -3.56 3.81
C ASP A 25 18.31 -2.25 4.49
N SER A 26 19.23 -1.29 4.53
CA SER A 26 19.01 0.04 5.11
C SER A 26 20.17 0.99 4.76
N ALA A 27 20.13 2.21 5.33
CA ALA A 27 21.17 3.23 5.20
C ALA A 27 21.28 3.88 3.80
N HIS A 28 20.20 3.83 3.01
CA HIS A 28 20.09 4.60 1.77
C HIS A 28 19.32 5.90 2.03
N ALA A 29 19.82 7.00 1.48
CA ALA A 29 19.27 8.35 1.73
C ALA A 29 17.95 8.60 0.96
N THR A 30 17.00 7.67 1.07
CA THR A 30 15.70 7.71 0.42
C THR A 30 14.58 7.32 1.38
N SER A 31 13.35 7.76 1.10
CA SER A 31 12.12 7.31 1.77
C SER A 31 11.34 6.47 0.78
N ILE A 32 11.30 5.15 1.02
CA ILE A 32 10.56 4.21 0.17
C ILE A 32 9.07 4.28 0.51
N ARG A 33 8.23 4.45 -0.51
CA ARG A 33 6.77 4.47 -0.38
C ARG A 33 6.07 3.53 -1.35
N GLY A 34 6.63 3.30 -2.54
CA GLY A 34 6.09 2.32 -3.49
C GLY A 34 6.82 0.98 -3.38
N MET A 35 6.06 -0.11 -3.48
CA MET A 35 6.58 -1.48 -3.51
C MET A 35 5.70 -2.39 -4.36
N SER A 36 6.33 -3.14 -5.26
CA SER A 36 5.67 -4.20 -6.04
C SER A 36 6.48 -5.48 -5.98
N VAL A 37 5.82 -6.61 -5.71
CA VAL A 37 6.46 -7.93 -5.53
C VAL A 37 5.83 -8.93 -6.50
N PRO A 38 6.27 -8.96 -7.78
CA PRO A 38 5.73 -9.87 -8.80
C PRO A 38 5.83 -11.35 -8.44
N THR A 39 6.94 -11.76 -7.81
CA THR A 39 7.20 -13.13 -7.35
C THR A 39 7.95 -13.11 -6.02
N ASP A 40 8.10 -14.25 -5.36
CA ASP A 40 8.90 -14.36 -4.12
C ASP A 40 10.37 -13.94 -4.30
N LYS A 41 10.87 -13.92 -5.55
CA LYS A 41 12.25 -13.53 -5.89
C LYS A 41 12.38 -12.10 -6.36
N VAL A 42 11.35 -11.54 -7.00
CA VAL A 42 11.41 -10.20 -7.62
C VAL A 42 10.72 -9.19 -6.74
N VAL A 43 11.47 -8.19 -6.28
CA VAL A 43 10.99 -7.07 -5.46
C VAL A 43 11.42 -5.78 -6.12
N TRP A 44 10.48 -4.86 -6.31
CA TRP A 44 10.73 -3.51 -6.77
C TRP A 44 10.32 -2.50 -5.72
N LEU A 45 11.10 -1.45 -5.59
CA LEU A 45 10.91 -0.36 -4.64
C LEU A 45 11.01 0.97 -5.38
N SER A 46 10.23 1.97 -4.95
CA SER A 46 10.34 3.35 -5.40
C SER A 46 10.29 4.33 -4.21
N GLY A 47 10.97 5.45 -4.33
CA GLY A 47 11.08 6.39 -3.23
C GLY A 47 11.55 7.78 -3.65
N SER A 48 11.90 8.58 -2.66
CA SER A 48 12.38 9.95 -2.84
C SER A 48 13.75 10.01 -3.50
N LYS A 49 14.13 11.22 -3.97
CA LYS A 49 15.42 11.50 -4.63
C LYS A 49 15.66 10.67 -5.89
N GLY A 50 14.60 10.47 -6.68
CA GLY A 50 14.68 9.71 -7.92
C GLY A 50 15.04 8.24 -7.75
N THR A 51 14.87 7.68 -6.54
CA THR A 51 15.36 6.34 -6.21
C THR A 51 14.37 5.26 -6.65
N VAL A 52 14.92 4.23 -7.28
CA VAL A 52 14.30 2.93 -7.51
C VAL A 52 15.27 1.85 -7.06
N ALA A 53 14.77 0.74 -6.52
CA ALA A 53 15.59 -0.42 -6.24
C ALA A 53 14.91 -1.71 -6.71
N ARG A 54 15.71 -2.71 -7.05
CA ARG A 54 15.23 -4.01 -7.51
C ARG A 54 16.04 -5.14 -6.89
N SER A 55 15.35 -6.19 -6.44
CA SER A 55 15.95 -7.49 -6.12
C SER A 55 15.38 -8.55 -7.07
N THR A 56 16.21 -9.54 -7.43
CA THR A 56 15.81 -10.73 -8.21
C THR A 56 16.10 -12.05 -7.49
N ASP A 57 16.54 -11.96 -6.24
CA ASP A 57 16.93 -13.10 -5.40
C ASP A 57 16.16 -13.19 -4.07
N GLY A 58 14.98 -12.52 -4.00
CA GLY A 58 14.11 -12.56 -2.83
C GLY A 58 14.55 -11.66 -1.69
N GLY A 59 15.25 -10.58 -2.03
CA GLY A 59 15.72 -9.56 -1.11
C GLY A 59 17.08 -9.84 -0.50
N ALA A 60 17.83 -10.85 -0.99
CA ALA A 60 19.19 -11.08 -0.52
C ALA A 60 20.13 -9.95 -0.95
N HIS A 61 19.91 -9.40 -2.16
CA HIS A 61 20.63 -8.23 -2.67
C HIS A 61 19.64 -7.29 -3.36
N PHE A 62 19.86 -5.98 -3.20
CA PHE A 62 19.13 -4.92 -3.91
C PHE A 62 20.09 -4.12 -4.82
N GLU A 63 19.70 -3.99 -6.08
CA GLU A 63 20.31 -3.05 -7.02
C GLU A 63 19.62 -1.70 -6.85
N TRP A 64 20.31 -0.74 -6.25
CA TRP A 64 19.82 0.62 -6.04
C TRP A 64 20.18 1.50 -7.25
N MET A 65 19.20 2.20 -7.78
CA MET A 65 19.32 3.02 -8.98
C MET A 65 18.73 4.40 -8.73
N THR A 66 19.29 5.41 -9.38
CA THR A 66 18.68 6.73 -9.49
C THR A 66 18.19 6.92 -10.92
N VAL A 67 16.94 7.27 -11.10
CA VAL A 67 16.35 7.50 -12.42
C VAL A 67 16.97 8.78 -13.00
N LYS A 68 17.79 8.62 -14.06
CA LYS A 68 18.54 9.71 -14.68
C LYS A 68 17.64 10.83 -15.18
N GLY A 69 17.91 12.07 -14.79
CA GLY A 69 17.13 13.26 -15.11
C GLY A 69 15.98 13.51 -14.13
N TYR A 70 15.78 12.61 -13.14
CA TYR A 70 14.71 12.70 -12.15
C TYR A 70 15.22 12.59 -10.72
N GLU A 71 16.46 12.96 -10.45
CA GLU A 71 17.18 12.81 -9.18
C GLU A 71 16.53 13.56 -8.00
N LYS A 72 15.69 14.53 -8.30
CA LYS A 72 14.96 15.33 -7.30
C LYS A 72 13.51 14.87 -7.11
N ARG A 73 13.04 13.92 -7.94
CA ARG A 73 11.64 13.48 -7.90
C ARG A 73 11.38 12.50 -6.76
N ASP A 74 10.14 12.52 -6.28
CA ASP A 74 9.64 11.57 -5.30
C ASP A 74 8.69 10.58 -6.02
N PHE A 75 9.12 9.31 -6.10
CA PHE A 75 8.34 8.24 -6.70
C PHE A 75 7.56 7.52 -5.60
N ARG A 76 6.25 7.79 -5.53
CA ARG A 76 5.40 7.35 -4.43
C ARG A 76 4.69 6.03 -4.64
N ASP A 77 4.66 5.54 -5.87
CA ASP A 77 4.11 4.22 -6.17
C ASP A 77 4.84 3.55 -7.33
N ILE A 78 4.79 2.22 -7.36
CA ILE A 78 5.42 1.38 -8.38
C ILE A 78 4.58 0.13 -8.65
N GLU A 79 4.29 -0.16 -9.90
CA GLU A 79 3.76 -1.43 -10.36
C GLU A 79 4.77 -2.15 -11.21
N ALA A 80 5.14 -3.38 -10.81
CA ALA A 80 6.04 -4.23 -11.57
C ALA A 80 5.34 -5.51 -12.04
N PHE A 81 5.60 -5.89 -13.28
CA PHE A 81 5.04 -7.08 -13.92
C PHE A 81 6.00 -8.26 -13.86
N ASP A 82 7.28 -7.99 -13.90
CA ASP A 82 8.39 -8.94 -13.83
C ASP A 82 9.70 -8.24 -13.39
N ALA A 83 10.86 -8.88 -13.61
CA ALA A 83 12.16 -8.32 -13.28
C ALA A 83 12.65 -7.23 -14.25
N GLN A 84 12.01 -7.05 -15.41
CA GLN A 84 12.41 -6.10 -16.45
C GLN A 84 11.45 -4.94 -16.60
N THR A 85 10.15 -5.18 -16.38
CA THR A 85 9.08 -4.23 -16.69
C THR A 85 8.42 -3.69 -15.43
N ALA A 86 8.50 -2.38 -15.25
CA ALA A 86 7.85 -1.65 -14.15
C ALA A 86 7.39 -0.26 -14.59
N ILE A 87 6.43 0.29 -13.86
CA ILE A 87 5.88 1.63 -14.00
C ILE A 87 6.00 2.34 -12.65
N ILE A 88 6.44 3.59 -12.64
CA ILE A 88 6.48 4.44 -11.44
C ILE A 88 5.69 5.72 -11.67
N ILE A 89 5.11 6.26 -10.61
CA ILE A 89 4.48 7.57 -10.61
C ILE A 89 5.29 8.55 -9.77
N ALA A 90 5.56 9.73 -10.33
CA ALA A 90 6.15 10.86 -9.62
C ALA A 90 5.05 11.83 -9.23
N ILE A 91 5.06 12.21 -7.96
CA ILE A 91 4.22 13.27 -7.42
C ILE A 91 4.75 14.65 -7.82
N ASP A 92 3.99 15.68 -7.51
CA ASP A 92 4.26 17.09 -7.82
C ASP A 92 4.19 17.43 -9.31
N THR A 93 4.07 18.72 -9.60
CA THR A 93 3.96 19.25 -10.95
C THR A 93 5.34 19.40 -11.62
N PRO A 94 5.53 18.94 -12.86
CA PRO A 94 4.60 18.10 -13.62
C PRO A 94 4.46 16.69 -13.01
N ALA A 95 3.22 16.20 -12.91
CA ALA A 95 3.01 14.82 -12.54
C ALA A 95 3.44 13.90 -13.69
N LEU A 96 4.17 12.83 -13.37
CA LEU A 96 4.77 11.96 -14.38
C LEU A 96 4.45 10.49 -14.11
N ILE A 97 4.25 9.75 -15.19
CA ILE A 97 4.32 8.28 -15.17
C ILE A 97 5.48 7.87 -16.06
N LEU A 98 6.40 7.08 -15.50
CA LEU A 98 7.53 6.55 -16.24
C LEU A 98 7.46 5.03 -16.30
N LYS A 99 7.90 4.47 -17.42
CA LYS A 99 7.94 3.02 -17.65
C LYS A 99 9.32 2.57 -18.06
N THR A 100 9.77 1.45 -17.47
CA THR A 100 10.97 0.71 -17.88
C THR A 100 10.60 -0.64 -18.49
N LYS A 101 11.47 -1.16 -19.38
CA LYS A 101 11.40 -2.50 -19.96
C LYS A 101 12.75 -3.24 -19.90
N ASP A 102 13.73 -2.66 -19.22
CA ASP A 102 15.13 -3.14 -19.17
C ASP A 102 15.67 -3.27 -17.73
N GLY A 103 14.75 -3.46 -16.79
CA GLY A 103 15.11 -3.65 -15.38
C GLY A 103 15.46 -2.37 -14.65
N GLY A 104 14.98 -1.21 -15.12
CA GLY A 104 15.23 0.08 -14.49
C GLY A 104 16.46 0.82 -15.00
N LYS A 105 17.15 0.30 -16.02
CA LYS A 105 18.34 0.96 -16.61
C LYS A 105 17.94 2.22 -17.36
N THR A 106 16.82 2.17 -18.09
CA THR A 106 16.22 3.33 -18.77
C THR A 106 14.74 3.46 -18.45
N TRP A 107 14.26 4.70 -18.45
CA TRP A 107 12.87 5.04 -18.15
C TRP A 107 12.32 5.99 -19.22
N LYS A 108 11.16 5.67 -19.76
CA LYS A 108 10.43 6.50 -20.72
C LYS A 108 9.23 7.15 -20.04
N VAL A 109 9.05 8.46 -20.22
CA VAL A 109 7.82 9.15 -19.82
C VAL A 109 6.68 8.66 -20.73
N VAL A 110 5.62 8.15 -20.12
CA VAL A 110 4.41 7.63 -20.79
C VAL A 110 3.17 8.47 -20.47
N PHE A 111 3.28 9.36 -19.49
CA PHE A 111 2.29 10.38 -19.15
C PHE A 111 2.96 11.58 -18.48
N GLU A 112 2.50 12.76 -18.81
CA GLU A 112 2.91 14.03 -18.19
C GLU A 112 1.71 14.96 -18.09
N ASP A 113 1.54 15.61 -16.93
CA ASP A 113 0.54 16.64 -16.70
C ASP A 113 1.14 17.78 -15.86
N ALA A 114 1.25 18.96 -16.49
CA ALA A 114 1.85 20.14 -15.87
C ALA A 114 0.81 21.12 -15.30
N ARG A 115 -0.48 20.74 -15.22
CA ARG A 115 -1.49 21.60 -14.61
C ARG A 115 -1.14 21.92 -13.17
N PRO A 116 -1.35 23.19 -12.71
CA PRO A 116 -1.14 23.55 -11.32
C PRO A 116 -1.96 22.66 -10.36
N GLY A 117 -1.35 22.22 -9.29
CA GLY A 117 -1.99 21.35 -8.29
C GLY A 117 -2.10 19.88 -8.67
N MET A 118 -1.56 19.48 -9.83
CA MET A 118 -1.54 18.07 -10.23
C MET A 118 -0.65 17.25 -9.28
N PHE A 119 -1.25 16.19 -8.72
CA PHE A 119 -0.58 15.27 -7.81
C PHE A 119 -1.14 13.86 -8.01
N LEU A 120 -0.27 12.88 -8.29
CA LEU A 120 -0.65 11.48 -8.45
C LEU A 120 -0.41 10.73 -7.14
N ASP A 121 -1.40 9.99 -6.67
CA ASP A 121 -1.35 9.34 -5.35
C ASP A 121 -1.06 7.85 -5.40
N ALA A 122 -1.75 7.13 -6.28
CA ALA A 122 -1.66 5.68 -6.34
C ALA A 122 -2.05 5.11 -7.70
N MET A 123 -1.63 3.88 -7.91
CA MET A 123 -1.84 3.12 -9.14
C MET A 123 -2.25 1.69 -8.81
N GLU A 124 -3.22 1.13 -9.56
CA GLU A 124 -3.63 -0.27 -9.42
C GLU A 124 -3.79 -0.91 -10.81
N PHE A 125 -3.32 -2.14 -10.98
CA PHE A 125 -3.44 -2.88 -12.23
C PHE A 125 -4.23 -4.16 -12.04
N TRP A 126 -5.29 -4.38 -12.82
CA TRP A 126 -6.07 -5.62 -12.82
C TRP A 126 -5.32 -6.79 -13.44
N ASN A 127 -4.52 -6.49 -14.44
CA ASN A 127 -3.66 -7.42 -15.18
C ASN A 127 -2.53 -6.62 -15.85
N SER A 128 -1.68 -7.26 -16.64
CA SER A 128 -0.55 -6.61 -17.30
C SER A 128 -0.91 -5.54 -18.34
N LEU A 129 -2.19 -5.42 -18.75
CA LEU A 129 -2.65 -4.46 -19.76
C LEU A 129 -3.49 -3.34 -19.17
N SER A 130 -4.37 -3.65 -18.19
CA SER A 130 -5.37 -2.72 -17.71
C SER A 130 -5.02 -2.18 -16.33
N GLY A 131 -4.90 -0.86 -16.21
CA GLY A 131 -4.57 -0.16 -14.97
C GLY A 131 -5.33 1.16 -14.82
N ILE A 132 -5.25 1.70 -13.61
CA ILE A 132 -5.82 2.98 -13.19
C ILE A 132 -4.82 3.72 -12.32
N VAL A 133 -4.75 5.02 -12.48
CA VAL A 133 -4.04 5.95 -11.57
C VAL A 133 -5.07 6.95 -11.05
N ILE A 134 -4.98 7.24 -9.76
CA ILE A 134 -5.76 8.27 -9.09
C ILE A 134 -4.84 9.35 -8.55
N GLY A 135 -5.37 10.54 -8.40
CA GLY A 135 -4.66 11.70 -7.87
C GLY A 135 -5.59 12.68 -7.17
N ASP A 136 -5.01 13.65 -6.52
CA ASP A 136 -5.72 14.69 -5.80
C ASP A 136 -6.76 15.41 -6.66
N PRO A 137 -7.78 15.98 -6.04
CA PRO A 137 -8.84 16.69 -6.76
C PRO A 137 -8.31 17.92 -7.52
N ILE A 138 -8.64 18.00 -8.80
CA ILE A 138 -8.48 19.20 -9.64
C ILE A 138 -9.85 19.78 -9.91
N ASP A 139 -10.05 21.05 -9.62
CA ASP A 139 -11.33 21.75 -9.75
C ASP A 139 -12.49 21.00 -9.06
N GLY A 140 -12.23 20.46 -7.86
CA GLY A 140 -13.20 19.71 -7.05
C GLY A 140 -13.57 18.32 -7.60
N LYS A 141 -12.79 17.78 -8.55
CA LYS A 141 -12.99 16.43 -9.10
C LYS A 141 -11.76 15.59 -8.90
N ILE A 142 -11.94 14.39 -8.35
CA ILE A 142 -10.86 13.38 -8.17
C ILE A 142 -10.23 13.09 -9.53
N PHE A 143 -8.90 13.23 -9.63
CA PHE A 143 -8.21 12.94 -10.88
C PHE A 143 -8.10 11.42 -11.10
N ILE A 144 -8.51 10.96 -12.30
CA ILE A 144 -8.48 9.54 -12.66
C ILE A 144 -8.06 9.39 -14.11
N ILE A 145 -7.06 8.55 -14.37
CA ILE A 145 -6.68 8.11 -15.72
C ILE A 145 -6.57 6.60 -15.79
N ARG A 146 -6.75 6.03 -16.97
CA ARG A 146 -6.69 4.60 -17.22
C ARG A 146 -5.78 4.25 -18.39
N THR A 147 -5.21 3.06 -18.31
CA THR A 147 -4.50 2.41 -19.41
C THR A 147 -5.16 1.08 -19.77
N PHE A 148 -5.02 0.67 -21.04
CA PHE A 148 -5.47 -0.62 -21.58
C PHE A 148 -4.40 -1.31 -22.41
N ASP A 149 -3.18 -0.78 -22.41
CA ASP A 149 -2.03 -1.23 -23.18
C ASP A 149 -0.77 -1.44 -22.31
N GLY A 150 -0.99 -1.72 -21.02
CA GLY A 150 0.09 -1.97 -20.08
C GLY A 150 0.84 -0.71 -19.67
N GLY A 151 0.19 0.45 -19.74
CA GLY A 151 0.78 1.73 -19.35
C GLY A 151 1.66 2.37 -20.41
N GLU A 152 1.51 1.99 -21.70
CA GLU A 152 2.14 2.72 -22.79
C GLU A 152 1.43 4.06 -23.06
N THR A 153 0.11 4.07 -22.91
CA THR A 153 -0.71 5.29 -22.99
C THR A 153 -1.71 5.35 -21.85
N TRP A 154 -2.05 6.60 -21.46
CA TRP A 154 -3.00 6.88 -20.39
C TRP A 154 -4.06 7.86 -20.86
N ARG A 155 -5.31 7.63 -20.47
CA ARG A 155 -6.46 8.43 -20.88
C ARG A 155 -7.34 8.77 -19.70
N GLY A 156 -7.79 10.02 -19.62
CA GLY A 156 -8.79 10.48 -18.65
C GLY A 156 -10.17 9.88 -18.91
N LEU A 157 -11.02 9.93 -17.89
CA LEU A 157 -12.42 9.61 -18.03
C LEU A 157 -13.16 10.77 -18.75
N PRO A 158 -14.32 10.52 -19.40
CA PRO A 158 -15.22 11.59 -19.78
C PRO A 158 -15.62 12.43 -18.55
N ALA A 159 -15.73 13.76 -18.72
CA ALA A 159 -15.83 14.72 -17.61
C ALA A 159 -16.96 14.45 -16.59
N GLN A 160 -18.07 13.83 -17.04
CA GLN A 160 -19.19 13.47 -16.18
C GLN A 160 -18.93 12.29 -15.23
N TYR A 161 -17.88 11.50 -15.46
CA TYR A 161 -17.57 10.32 -14.66
C TYR A 161 -16.49 10.55 -13.60
N TYR A 162 -15.94 11.75 -13.53
CA TYR A 162 -15.02 12.07 -12.44
C TYR A 162 -15.80 12.27 -11.13
N PRO A 163 -15.49 11.51 -10.07
CA PRO A 163 -16.11 11.73 -8.76
C PRO A 163 -15.77 13.14 -8.23
N THR A 164 -16.75 13.80 -7.59
CA THR A 164 -16.49 15.09 -6.96
C THR A 164 -15.93 14.90 -5.54
N ALA A 165 -15.01 15.77 -5.14
CA ALA A 165 -14.46 15.88 -3.80
C ALA A 165 -15.05 17.09 -3.07
N ASP A 166 -15.10 17.03 -1.73
CA ASP A 166 -15.44 18.18 -0.90
C ASP A 166 -14.19 19.08 -0.70
N PRO A 167 -14.35 20.36 -0.35
CA PRO A 167 -13.21 21.24 -0.07
C PRO A 167 -12.30 20.70 1.05
N GLY A 168 -11.00 20.53 0.73
CA GLY A 168 -10.00 19.98 1.65
C GLY A 168 -10.03 18.45 1.80
N GLU A 169 -10.81 17.76 0.98
CA GLU A 169 -10.67 16.31 0.77
C GLU A 169 -9.55 16.05 -0.22
N ALA A 170 -8.67 15.12 0.12
CA ALA A 170 -7.49 14.78 -0.67
C ALA A 170 -7.18 13.28 -0.53
N MET A 171 -6.15 12.82 -1.21
CA MET A 171 -5.62 11.48 -1.01
C MET A 171 -4.24 11.53 -0.38
N PHE A 172 -3.77 10.40 0.14
CA PHE A 172 -2.44 10.32 0.72
C PHE A 172 -1.56 9.35 -0.06
N ALA A 173 -0.59 9.88 -0.81
CA ALA A 173 0.45 9.09 -1.48
C ALA A 173 1.43 8.47 -0.45
N ALA A 174 0.88 7.75 0.52
CA ALA A 174 1.64 7.22 1.65
C ALA A 174 2.29 5.87 1.34
N SER A 175 1.64 5.05 0.50
CA SER A 175 2.08 3.68 0.19
C SER A 175 1.56 3.13 -1.14
N GLY A 176 0.83 3.94 -1.96
CA GLY A 176 0.17 3.46 -3.17
C GLY A 176 -1.04 2.54 -2.92
N THR A 177 -1.49 2.37 -1.67
CA THR A 177 -2.55 1.40 -1.32
C THR A 177 -3.86 2.05 -0.88
N ASN A 178 -4.07 3.32 -1.17
CA ASN A 178 -5.35 4.01 -1.01
C ASN A 178 -6.37 3.66 -2.11
N ILE A 179 -5.96 2.90 -3.13
CA ILE A 179 -6.80 2.25 -4.14
C ILE A 179 -6.56 0.75 -4.15
N THR A 180 -7.61 -0.04 -4.43
CA THR A 180 -7.48 -1.49 -4.64
C THR A 180 -8.60 -2.03 -5.53
N LYS A 181 -8.39 -3.21 -6.10
CA LYS A 181 -9.40 -3.91 -6.93
C LYS A 181 -10.61 -4.31 -6.10
N LEU A 182 -11.79 -3.93 -6.54
CA LEU A 182 -13.03 -4.50 -6.02
C LEU A 182 -13.33 -5.84 -6.70
N ASN A 183 -13.11 -5.91 -8.01
CA ASN A 183 -13.30 -7.11 -8.84
C ASN A 183 -12.41 -7.01 -10.10
N LYS A 184 -12.68 -7.81 -11.13
CA LYS A 184 -11.90 -7.86 -12.38
C LYS A 184 -11.96 -6.59 -13.24
N GLN A 185 -12.85 -5.63 -12.95
CA GLN A 185 -13.10 -4.45 -13.78
C GLN A 185 -13.19 -3.15 -12.98
N GLU A 186 -13.45 -3.25 -11.68
CA GLU A 186 -13.72 -2.12 -10.80
C GLU A 186 -12.66 -2.02 -9.72
N ALA A 187 -12.34 -0.80 -9.34
CA ALA A 187 -11.53 -0.45 -8.17
C ALA A 187 -12.38 0.35 -7.18
N VAL A 188 -11.92 0.36 -5.94
CA VAL A 188 -12.39 1.25 -4.88
C VAL A 188 -11.19 2.01 -4.34
N PHE A 189 -11.43 3.20 -3.83
CA PHE A 189 -10.38 4.02 -3.22
C PHE A 189 -10.91 4.79 -2.03
N VAL A 190 -10.00 5.27 -1.20
CA VAL A 190 -10.29 6.06 0.00
C VAL A 190 -9.63 7.43 -0.09
N THR A 191 -10.29 8.41 0.51
CA THR A 191 -9.79 9.78 0.68
C THR A 191 -9.61 10.12 2.15
N GLY A 192 -8.87 11.19 2.42
CA GLY A 192 -8.64 11.74 3.74
C GLY A 192 -8.65 13.27 3.70
N GLY A 193 -7.98 13.90 4.65
CA GLY A 193 -7.99 15.34 4.81
C GLY A 193 -9.15 15.80 5.69
N LYS A 194 -9.79 16.89 5.30
CA LYS A 194 -10.98 17.39 6.02
C LYS A 194 -12.16 16.44 5.97
N LYS A 195 -12.18 15.54 4.97
CA LYS A 195 -13.20 14.51 4.79
C LYS A 195 -12.54 13.19 4.42
N SER A 196 -12.92 12.09 5.10
CA SER A 196 -12.50 10.74 4.76
C SER A 196 -13.68 9.96 4.22
N ARG A 197 -13.55 9.43 3.00
CA ARG A 197 -14.61 8.69 2.32
C ARG A 197 -14.10 7.44 1.62
N LEU A 198 -14.99 6.47 1.48
CA LEU A 198 -14.84 5.32 0.62
C LEU A 198 -15.62 5.56 -0.67
N PHE A 199 -14.95 5.43 -1.80
CA PHE A 199 -15.54 5.54 -3.13
C PHE A 199 -15.72 4.15 -3.74
N ILE A 200 -16.98 3.77 -4.00
CA ILE A 200 -17.34 2.53 -4.67
C ILE A 200 -18.26 2.89 -5.84
N ARG A 201 -17.76 2.80 -7.07
CA ARG A 201 -18.47 3.26 -8.28
C ARG A 201 -18.86 4.74 -8.15
N ASP A 202 -20.17 5.02 -8.19
CA ASP A 202 -20.79 6.35 -8.02
C ASP A 202 -21.12 6.71 -6.56
N GLN A 203 -20.92 5.75 -5.64
CA GLN A 203 -21.22 5.95 -4.22
C GLN A 203 -20.03 6.58 -3.49
N LYS A 204 -20.33 7.58 -2.67
CA LYS A 204 -19.42 8.23 -1.73
C LYS A 204 -19.91 7.95 -0.33
N ILE A 205 -19.15 7.22 0.45
CA ILE A 205 -19.54 6.73 1.77
C ILE A 205 -18.62 7.37 2.80
N ASP A 206 -19.17 8.14 3.73
CA ASP A 206 -18.42 8.76 4.81
C ASP A 206 -17.81 7.68 5.73
N LEU A 207 -16.53 7.80 6.04
CA LEU A 207 -15.82 6.86 6.90
C LEU A 207 -15.82 7.36 8.36
N PRO A 208 -16.14 6.51 9.34
CA PRO A 208 -16.05 6.84 10.76
C PRO A 208 -14.58 6.74 11.24
N LEU A 209 -13.68 7.46 10.56
CA LEU A 209 -12.25 7.53 10.84
C LEU A 209 -11.85 8.93 11.29
N ILE A 210 -10.64 9.06 11.82
CA ILE A 210 -10.06 10.37 12.10
C ILE A 210 -10.01 11.20 10.82
N GLN A 211 -10.47 12.46 10.89
CA GLN A 211 -10.57 13.40 9.77
C GLN A 211 -10.73 14.84 10.30
N GLY A 212 -10.91 15.82 9.41
CA GLY A 212 -11.12 17.23 9.79
C GLY A 212 -9.85 18.08 9.78
N SER A 213 -8.71 17.48 9.44
CA SER A 213 -7.40 18.12 9.28
C SER A 213 -6.78 17.65 7.96
N GLU A 214 -6.02 18.50 7.30
CA GLU A 214 -5.26 18.14 6.08
C GLU A 214 -4.21 17.03 6.33
N MET A 215 -3.89 16.76 7.60
CA MET A 215 -2.87 15.79 8.02
C MET A 215 -3.45 14.44 8.45
N ALA A 216 -4.78 14.30 8.47
CA ALA A 216 -5.48 13.15 9.02
C ALA A 216 -6.46 12.53 8.03
N GLY A 217 -6.66 11.21 8.10
CA GLY A 217 -7.66 10.52 7.29
C GLY A 217 -7.26 9.11 6.89
N ALA A 218 -8.06 8.53 5.99
CA ALA A 218 -7.80 7.20 5.46
C ALA A 218 -6.57 7.22 4.53
N ASN A 219 -5.69 6.24 4.72
CA ASN A 219 -4.44 6.10 3.95
C ASN A 219 -4.40 4.85 3.07
N SER A 220 -5.09 3.79 3.47
CA SER A 220 -4.98 2.49 2.81
C SER A 220 -6.23 1.65 3.00
N ILE A 221 -6.56 0.87 1.97
CA ILE A 221 -7.69 -0.06 1.96
C ILE A 221 -7.24 -1.44 1.48
N ALA A 222 -7.66 -2.50 2.18
CA ALA A 222 -7.47 -3.87 1.78
C ALA A 222 -8.81 -4.59 1.67
N ILE A 223 -8.95 -5.47 0.66
CA ILE A 223 -10.16 -6.26 0.41
C ILE A 223 -9.78 -7.74 0.33
N ASN A 224 -10.56 -8.62 0.97
CA ASN A 224 -10.40 -10.06 0.85
C ASN A 224 -11.38 -10.69 -0.18
N GLU A 225 -11.29 -12.00 -0.36
CA GLU A 225 -12.12 -12.78 -1.29
C GLU A 225 -13.62 -12.70 -0.96
N ASP A 226 -14.00 -12.52 0.32
CA ASP A 226 -15.38 -12.35 0.74
C ASP A 226 -15.89 -10.91 0.59
N GLN A 227 -15.13 -10.03 -0.03
CA GLN A 227 -15.40 -8.58 -0.18
C GLN A 227 -15.43 -7.82 1.16
N HIS A 228 -14.84 -8.40 2.23
CA HIS A 228 -14.64 -7.66 3.47
C HIS A 228 -13.49 -6.66 3.28
N MET A 229 -13.68 -5.44 3.75
CA MET A 229 -12.72 -4.35 3.62
C MET A 229 -12.20 -3.95 5.00
N VAL A 230 -10.92 -3.70 5.07
CA VAL A 230 -10.26 -3.06 6.22
C VAL A 230 -9.61 -1.78 5.71
N ILE A 231 -9.93 -0.67 6.37
CA ILE A 231 -9.39 0.66 6.03
C ILE A 231 -8.60 1.16 7.23
N VAL A 232 -7.36 1.56 6.99
CA VAL A 232 -6.51 2.16 8.02
C VAL A 232 -6.25 3.63 7.73
N ALA A 233 -6.03 4.38 8.82
CA ALA A 233 -5.97 5.82 8.83
C ALA A 233 -4.95 6.32 9.86
N GLY A 234 -4.92 7.62 10.06
CA GLY A 234 -4.25 8.29 11.14
C GLY A 234 -3.97 9.76 10.83
N ASP A 235 -3.42 10.45 11.80
CA ASP A 235 -2.84 11.78 11.67
C ASP A 235 -1.32 11.61 11.78
N TYR A 236 -0.57 11.89 10.72
CA TYR A 236 0.88 11.67 10.72
C TYR A 236 1.64 12.69 11.61
N THR A 237 0.98 13.73 12.07
CA THR A 237 1.53 14.67 13.07
C THR A 237 1.25 14.23 14.51
N LYS A 238 0.35 13.25 14.68
CA LYS A 238 -0.03 12.62 15.96
C LYS A 238 0.05 11.10 15.81
N ASP A 239 1.19 10.63 15.39
CA ASP A 239 1.42 9.27 14.90
C ASP A 239 1.17 8.16 15.94
N THR A 240 1.13 8.47 17.22
CA THR A 240 0.79 7.54 18.31
C THR A 240 -0.71 7.44 18.60
N LEU A 241 -1.54 8.32 18.00
CA LEU A 241 -2.99 8.33 18.22
C LEU A 241 -3.64 7.09 17.61
N ARG A 242 -4.34 6.32 18.45
CA ARG A 242 -5.00 5.05 18.05
C ARG A 242 -6.49 5.20 17.77
N SER A 243 -7.10 6.26 18.24
CA SER A 243 -8.55 6.49 18.06
C SER A 243 -8.87 6.80 16.61
N GLY A 244 -9.85 6.11 16.03
CA GLY A 244 -10.32 6.34 14.67
C GLY A 244 -9.29 6.00 13.59
N ASN A 245 -8.31 5.13 13.87
CA ASN A 245 -7.26 4.78 12.92
C ASN A 245 -7.55 3.50 12.11
N CYS A 246 -8.67 2.82 12.35
CA CYS A 246 -9.05 1.63 11.61
C CYS A 246 -10.56 1.37 11.66
N VAL A 247 -11.13 0.95 10.54
CA VAL A 247 -12.51 0.42 10.46
C VAL A 247 -12.59 -0.77 9.54
N ILE A 248 -13.61 -1.61 9.75
CA ILE A 248 -13.92 -2.81 8.98
C ILE A 248 -15.34 -2.67 8.43
N THR A 249 -15.55 -3.05 7.17
CA THR A 249 -16.90 -3.25 6.62
C THR A 249 -16.98 -4.62 5.96
N LYS A 250 -18.14 -5.29 6.12
CA LYS A 250 -18.42 -6.61 5.52
C LYS A 250 -19.54 -6.54 4.48
N ASP A 251 -20.09 -5.36 4.27
CA ASP A 251 -21.28 -5.11 3.46
C ASP A 251 -21.09 -3.92 2.50
N LYS A 252 -19.82 -3.69 2.07
CA LYS A 252 -19.43 -2.64 1.13
C LYS A 252 -19.75 -1.23 1.62
N GLY A 253 -19.50 -0.99 2.92
CA GLY A 253 -19.63 0.33 3.53
C GLY A 253 -21.05 0.69 3.98
N LYS A 254 -22.01 -0.25 4.00
CA LYS A 254 -23.32 0.01 4.58
C LYS A 254 -23.25 0.12 6.11
N THR A 255 -22.41 -0.72 6.73
CA THR A 255 -22.08 -0.65 8.16
C THR A 255 -20.58 -0.74 8.39
N PHE A 256 -20.12 -0.17 9.51
CA PHE A 256 -18.73 -0.17 9.92
C PHE A 256 -18.57 -0.75 11.32
N ILE A 257 -17.50 -1.52 11.49
CA ILE A 257 -17.09 -2.13 12.76
C ILE A 257 -15.78 -1.49 13.17
N THR A 258 -15.71 -0.93 14.38
CA THR A 258 -14.46 -0.46 15.00
C THR A 258 -13.74 -1.65 15.62
N PRO A 259 -12.43 -1.82 15.43
CA PRO A 259 -11.64 -2.85 16.10
C PRO A 259 -11.75 -2.78 17.62
N SER A 260 -11.82 -3.95 18.28
CA SER A 260 -11.74 -4.04 19.75
C SER A 260 -10.36 -3.66 20.26
N THR A 261 -9.32 -4.08 19.54
CA THR A 261 -7.94 -3.63 19.77
C THR A 261 -7.41 -3.03 18.47
N PRO A 262 -7.41 -1.69 18.32
CA PRO A 262 -6.97 -1.03 17.09
C PRO A 262 -5.46 -1.15 16.88
N PRO A 263 -4.95 -0.92 15.65
CA PRO A 263 -3.53 -0.82 15.35
C PRO A 263 -2.83 0.24 16.21
N ASN A 264 -1.51 0.13 16.35
CA ASN A 264 -0.74 1.00 17.24
C ASN A 264 -0.34 2.32 16.57
N GLY A 265 -1.29 3.27 16.48
CA GLY A 265 -1.09 4.62 15.95
C GLY A 265 -1.35 4.75 14.44
N TYR A 266 -0.73 5.75 13.80
CA TYR A 266 -0.83 6.03 12.37
C TYR A 266 -0.43 4.82 11.52
N ARG A 267 -1.28 4.47 10.54
CA ARG A 267 -1.03 3.39 9.58
C ARG A 267 -1.16 3.90 8.16
N SER A 268 -0.09 3.70 7.38
CA SER A 268 0.00 4.10 5.97
C SER A 268 -0.38 3.00 4.98
N CYS A 269 -0.30 1.74 5.40
CA CYS A 269 -0.53 0.59 4.53
C CYS A 269 -1.17 -0.56 5.29
N VAL A 270 -2.14 -1.24 4.66
CA VAL A 270 -2.74 -2.50 5.15
C VAL A 270 -2.94 -3.46 3.99
N ILE A 271 -2.63 -4.75 4.19
CA ILE A 271 -2.90 -5.80 3.21
C ILE A 271 -3.44 -7.07 3.90
N TYR A 272 -4.22 -7.86 3.15
CA TYR A 272 -4.56 -9.22 3.54
C TYR A 272 -3.43 -10.19 3.18
N LEU A 273 -2.99 -10.98 4.16
CA LEU A 273 -2.06 -12.11 3.96
C LEU A 273 -2.81 -13.40 3.62
N SER A 274 -4.00 -13.55 4.21
CA SER A 274 -4.95 -14.63 3.95
C SER A 274 -6.37 -14.14 4.23
N LYS A 275 -7.37 -15.00 4.14
CA LYS A 275 -8.80 -14.65 4.35
C LYS A 275 -9.09 -13.82 5.62
N LYS A 276 -8.37 -14.08 6.73
CA LYS A 276 -8.56 -13.39 8.02
C LYS A 276 -7.30 -12.72 8.55
N ARG A 277 -6.13 -13.09 8.04
CA ARG A 277 -4.86 -12.53 8.51
C ARG A 277 -4.53 -11.29 7.73
N LEU A 278 -4.23 -10.20 8.43
CA LEU A 278 -3.77 -8.94 7.87
C LEU A 278 -2.46 -8.49 8.51
N ILE A 279 -1.72 -7.68 7.78
CA ILE A 279 -0.62 -6.87 8.30
C ILE A 279 -0.84 -5.41 7.93
N THR A 280 -0.48 -4.52 8.85
CA THR A 280 -0.46 -3.07 8.63
C THR A 280 0.86 -2.50 9.09
N CYS A 281 1.29 -1.39 8.49
CA CYS A 281 2.49 -0.67 8.92
C CYS A 281 2.28 0.85 8.85
N GLY A 282 3.14 1.57 9.57
CA GLY A 282 3.14 3.03 9.62
C GLY A 282 4.33 3.57 10.38
N LEU A 283 4.25 4.83 10.79
CA LEU A 283 5.36 5.53 11.46
C LEU A 283 5.77 4.90 12.79
N THR A 284 4.84 4.30 13.52
CA THR A 284 5.07 3.70 14.84
C THR A 284 5.30 2.18 14.80
N GLY A 285 5.47 1.58 13.61
CA GLY A 285 5.80 0.17 13.49
C GLY A 285 4.86 -0.63 12.58
N ALA A 286 4.78 -1.94 12.84
CA ALA A 286 3.92 -2.87 12.11
C ALA A 286 3.10 -3.71 13.09
N ASP A 287 1.82 -3.95 12.75
CA ASP A 287 0.91 -4.80 13.51
C ASP A 287 0.33 -5.89 12.62
N ILE A 288 -0.08 -7.00 13.25
CA ILE A 288 -0.77 -8.12 12.61
C ILE A 288 -2.12 -8.36 13.29
N SER A 289 -3.11 -8.74 12.48
CA SER A 289 -4.40 -9.26 12.92
C SER A 289 -4.61 -10.66 12.38
N GLU A 290 -5.17 -11.56 13.20
CA GLU A 290 -5.49 -12.94 12.82
C GLU A 290 -7.00 -13.18 12.65
N ASP A 291 -7.82 -12.16 12.90
CA ASP A 291 -9.28 -12.26 13.04
C ASP A 291 -10.07 -11.27 12.14
N GLY A 292 -9.46 -10.86 11.04
CA GLY A 292 -10.10 -9.97 10.07
C GLY A 292 -10.07 -8.50 10.45
N GLY A 293 -9.12 -8.09 11.29
CA GLY A 293 -8.91 -6.71 11.68
C GLY A 293 -9.56 -6.30 13.00
N LEU A 294 -10.20 -7.24 13.72
CA LEU A 294 -10.87 -6.94 14.99
C LEU A 294 -9.88 -6.69 16.12
N ASN A 295 -8.79 -7.47 16.17
CA ASN A 295 -7.73 -7.32 17.15
C ASN A 295 -6.36 -7.27 16.48
N TRP A 296 -5.56 -6.27 16.86
CA TRP A 296 -4.22 -6.06 16.34
C TRP A 296 -3.18 -6.18 17.43
N ARG A 297 -2.05 -6.77 17.12
CA ARG A 297 -0.87 -6.83 17.99
C ARG A 297 0.38 -6.37 17.26
N SER A 298 1.25 -5.66 17.93
CA SER A 298 2.52 -5.20 17.39
C SER A 298 3.47 -6.38 17.14
N ILE A 299 4.17 -6.32 16.00
CA ILE A 299 5.24 -7.26 15.62
C ILE A 299 6.56 -6.55 15.34
N SER A 300 6.57 -5.23 15.24
CA SER A 300 7.75 -4.40 15.07
C SER A 300 7.47 -2.97 15.48
N ASN A 301 8.44 -2.32 16.13
CA ASN A 301 8.42 -0.89 16.43
C ASN A 301 9.19 -0.06 15.37
N SER A 302 9.80 -0.70 14.38
CA SER A 302 10.48 0.00 13.28
C SER A 302 9.46 0.61 12.33
N SER A 303 9.65 1.90 12.00
CA SER A 303 8.81 2.63 11.05
C SER A 303 8.92 2.03 9.65
N PHE A 304 7.76 1.80 9.02
CA PHE A 304 7.63 1.42 7.62
C PHE A 304 6.51 2.24 6.98
N HIS A 305 6.59 2.44 5.65
CA HIS A 305 5.54 3.15 4.91
C HIS A 305 4.66 2.20 4.12
N VAL A 306 5.24 1.13 3.60
CA VAL A 306 4.57 0.18 2.71
C VAL A 306 4.87 -1.25 3.12
N VAL A 307 3.88 -2.12 2.95
CA VAL A 307 4.00 -3.57 3.01
C VAL A 307 3.35 -4.18 1.78
N ALA A 308 4.02 -5.16 1.16
CA ALA A 308 3.50 -5.87 0.00
C ALA A 308 3.75 -7.37 0.09
N LYS A 309 2.76 -8.15 -0.39
CA LYS A 309 2.85 -9.59 -0.54
C LYS A 309 3.14 -9.95 -1.98
N SER A 310 3.93 -10.99 -2.19
CA SER A 310 4.18 -11.57 -3.51
C SER A 310 2.87 -11.90 -4.25
N LYS A 311 2.74 -11.39 -5.50
CA LYS A 311 1.56 -11.63 -6.36
C LYS A 311 1.43 -13.09 -6.77
N LYS A 312 2.57 -13.80 -6.90
CA LYS A 312 2.66 -15.22 -7.32
C LYS A 312 3.39 -16.08 -6.28
N GLY A 313 3.23 -15.77 -4.98
CA GLY A 313 3.91 -16.48 -3.91
C GLY A 313 3.42 -16.13 -2.52
N LYS A 314 4.30 -16.29 -1.52
CA LYS A 314 3.97 -16.08 -0.09
C LYS A 314 4.85 -15.04 0.58
N ALA A 315 5.96 -14.62 -0.03
CA ALA A 315 6.88 -13.65 0.58
C ALA A 315 6.17 -12.33 0.84
N VAL A 316 6.47 -11.72 1.99
CA VAL A 316 5.94 -10.42 2.42
C VAL A 316 7.11 -9.53 2.77
N PHE A 317 7.14 -8.34 2.20
CA PHE A 317 8.19 -7.35 2.41
C PHE A 317 7.59 -6.06 2.95
N LEU A 318 8.40 -5.33 3.73
CA LEU A 318 8.09 -4.00 4.26
C LEU A 318 9.21 -3.05 3.85
N ALA A 319 8.87 -1.78 3.58
CA ALA A 319 9.88 -0.75 3.35
C ALA A 319 9.47 0.60 3.91
N GLY A 320 10.46 1.49 4.10
CA GLY A 320 10.24 2.79 4.73
C GLY A 320 11.40 3.76 4.59
N SER A 321 11.49 4.69 5.51
CA SER A 321 12.52 5.73 5.54
C SER A 321 13.92 5.17 5.72
N GLY A 322 14.94 5.89 5.19
CA GLY A 322 16.34 5.47 5.25
C GLY A 322 16.65 4.27 4.37
N GLY A 323 15.86 4.04 3.32
CA GLY A 323 15.99 2.87 2.45
C GLY A 323 15.77 1.55 3.17
N ARG A 324 15.11 1.56 4.33
CA ARG A 324 14.86 0.35 5.11
C ARG A 324 13.98 -0.61 4.32
N VAL A 325 14.46 -1.85 4.19
CA VAL A 325 13.72 -2.98 3.62
C VAL A 325 13.77 -4.14 4.58
N ALA A 326 12.65 -4.79 4.81
CA ALA A 326 12.53 -5.93 5.71
C ALA A 326 11.64 -7.01 5.10
N LYS A 327 11.75 -8.24 5.61
CA LYS A 327 10.92 -9.39 5.26
C LYS A 327 10.21 -9.92 6.48
N LEU A 328 8.94 -10.25 6.32
CA LEU A 328 8.16 -10.94 7.36
C LEU A 328 8.39 -12.44 7.25
N ASN A 329 8.90 -13.03 8.31
CA ASN A 329 8.96 -14.49 8.51
C ASN A 329 7.72 -14.92 9.31
N TRP A 330 6.90 -15.83 8.75
CA TRP A 330 5.58 -16.20 9.30
C TRP A 330 5.11 -17.60 8.88
#